data_a53068f8d39b5c3cedf52f4cfd902722
#
_entry.id   a53068f8d39b5c3cedf52f4cfd902722
#
_cell.length_a   1.000
_cell.length_b   1.000
_cell.length_c   1.000
_cell.angle_alpha   90.00
_cell.angle_beta   90.00
_cell.angle_gamma   90.00
#
_symmetry.space_group_name_H-M   'P 1'
#
loop_
_entity.id
_entity.type
_entity.pdbx_description
1 polymer ?
#
loop_
_entity_poly.entity_id
_entity_poly.type
_entity_poly.pdbx_seq_one_letter_code
_entity_poly.pdbx_strand_id
1 'polypeptide(L)'
;YRYTEGVHELISPEVYNSKNFKPKIAVIDFGVKQNILRHLVNLNAEVNVFPENTSIEDINNFKPDGIFLSNGPGDPSATEIKCRKLLSALFQLKIPVFGICIGHQLIGLSFGAKTNKMSQGHRGANHHVKNIFKNKVEITSQNHGYQIDLDSLPNCLEVTHTSLFDNSIEGIRH
;
A
#
# COMPACT_ATOMS: atom_id res chain seq x y z
N TYR A 1 3.07 -5.11 -17.00
CA TYR A 1 4.45 -5.46 -17.39
C TYR A 1 5.22 -6.04 -16.20
N ARG A 2 6.20 -6.89 -16.48
CA ARG A 2 7.11 -7.43 -15.46
C ARG A 2 8.20 -6.41 -15.15
N TYR A 3 8.41 -6.13 -13.86
CA TYR A 3 9.46 -5.23 -13.38
C TYR A 3 10.64 -6.04 -12.83
N THR A 4 11.87 -5.73 -13.27
CA THR A 4 13.08 -6.54 -12.96
C THR A 4 14.24 -5.74 -12.39
N GLU A 5 14.14 -4.40 -12.35
CA GLU A 5 15.22 -3.55 -11.82
C GLU A 5 15.21 -3.50 -10.30
N GLY A 6 16.35 -3.74 -9.67
CA GLY A 6 16.56 -3.57 -8.23
C GLY A 6 17.11 -2.19 -7.85
N VAL A 7 17.22 -1.92 -6.55
CA VAL A 7 17.92 -0.74 -6.01
C VAL A 7 19.42 -1.05 -5.96
N HIS A 8 20.24 -0.19 -6.55
CA HIS A 8 21.70 -0.41 -6.63
C HIS A 8 22.45 -0.17 -5.33
N GLU A 9 21.86 0.47 -4.31
CA GLU A 9 22.53 0.76 -3.04
C GLU A 9 21.54 0.79 -1.86
N LEU A 10 22.01 0.37 -0.69
CA LEU A 10 21.49 0.63 0.66
C LEU A 10 20.58 -0.37 1.37
N ILE A 11 20.28 -1.55 0.85
CA ILE A 11 19.65 -2.58 1.69
C ILE A 11 20.48 -3.85 1.62
N SER A 12 21.11 -4.20 2.74
CA SER A 12 21.76 -5.51 2.88
C SER A 12 20.73 -6.61 2.74
N PRO A 13 20.97 -7.61 1.86
CA PRO A 13 20.02 -8.68 1.58
C PRO A 13 19.85 -9.69 2.73
N GLU A 14 20.34 -9.41 3.92
CA GLU A 14 20.45 -10.38 5.01
C GLU A 14 19.12 -10.85 5.63
N VAL A 15 17.99 -10.21 5.31
CA VAL A 15 16.74 -10.48 6.02
C VAL A 15 15.87 -11.57 5.38
N TYR A 16 16.04 -11.92 4.10
CA TYR A 16 15.19 -12.91 3.43
C TYR A 16 15.95 -13.86 2.50
N ASN A 17 16.88 -14.61 3.08
CA ASN A 17 17.56 -15.69 2.37
C ASN A 17 16.84 -17.05 2.53
N SER A 18 15.54 -17.11 2.24
CA SER A 18 14.95 -18.39 1.83
C SER A 18 15.34 -18.61 0.37
N LYS A 19 16.45 -19.29 0.15
CA LYS A 19 17.08 -19.48 -1.16
C LYS A 19 16.21 -20.10 -2.27
N ASN A 20 14.95 -20.47 -1.96
CA ASN A 20 14.09 -21.25 -2.88
C ASN A 20 12.70 -20.66 -3.12
N PHE A 21 12.29 -19.54 -2.49
CA PHE A 21 10.96 -18.97 -2.72
C PHE A 21 11.06 -17.55 -3.27
N LYS A 22 10.43 -17.32 -4.42
CA LYS A 22 10.33 -16.03 -5.09
C LYS A 22 8.86 -15.64 -5.17
N PRO A 23 8.34 -14.84 -4.22
CA PRO A 23 6.93 -14.48 -4.19
C PRO A 23 6.54 -13.68 -5.42
N LYS A 24 5.38 -13.97 -5.99
CA LYS A 24 4.80 -13.24 -7.09
C LYS A 24 3.92 -12.11 -6.55
N ILE A 25 4.29 -10.88 -6.84
CA ILE A 25 3.54 -9.70 -6.40
C ILE A 25 2.87 -9.03 -7.60
N ALA A 26 1.53 -8.99 -7.57
CA ALA A 26 0.76 -8.21 -8.52
C ALA A 26 0.64 -6.77 -7.98
N VAL A 27 1.27 -5.83 -8.66
CA VAL A 27 1.19 -4.40 -8.34
C VAL A 27 0.08 -3.77 -9.16
N ILE A 28 -0.90 -3.15 -8.50
CA ILE A 28 -1.91 -2.33 -9.17
C ILE A 28 -1.39 -0.88 -9.21
N ASP A 29 -1.24 -0.37 -10.40
CA ASP A 29 -0.58 0.92 -10.66
C ASP A 29 -1.58 2.09 -10.64
N PHE A 30 -1.55 2.86 -9.56
CA PHE A 30 -2.26 4.14 -9.41
C PHE A 30 -1.33 5.35 -9.64
N GLY A 31 -0.10 5.14 -10.06
CA GLY A 31 0.97 6.12 -10.17
C GLY A 31 2.21 5.72 -9.36
N VAL A 32 2.62 4.47 -9.51
CA VAL A 32 3.67 3.84 -8.70
C VAL A 32 5.02 4.53 -8.87
N LYS A 33 5.69 4.81 -7.76
CA LYS A 33 7.10 5.24 -7.76
C LYS A 33 8.00 4.05 -8.06
N GLN A 34 8.85 4.17 -9.07
CA GLN A 34 9.78 3.11 -9.49
C GLN A 34 10.60 2.55 -8.33
N ASN A 35 10.97 3.38 -7.36
CA ASN A 35 11.78 2.93 -6.24
C ASN A 35 11.05 1.90 -5.35
N ILE A 36 9.72 1.97 -5.27
CA ILE A 36 8.92 0.95 -4.57
C ILE A 36 9.03 -0.39 -5.29
N LEU A 37 8.95 -0.39 -6.63
CA LEU A 37 9.12 -1.61 -7.42
C LEU A 37 10.53 -2.19 -7.25
N ARG A 38 11.56 -1.34 -7.20
CA ARG A 38 12.95 -1.74 -6.94
C ARG A 38 13.10 -2.42 -5.57
N HIS A 39 12.46 -1.87 -4.53
CA HIS A 39 12.47 -2.50 -3.21
C HIS A 39 11.82 -3.88 -3.20
N LEU A 40 10.67 -4.06 -3.89
CA LEU A 40 10.04 -5.36 -4.02
C LEU A 40 10.96 -6.38 -4.71
N VAL A 41 11.63 -5.96 -5.80
CA VAL A 41 12.59 -6.82 -6.51
C VAL A 41 13.79 -7.15 -5.62
N ASN A 42 14.32 -6.20 -4.84
CA ASN A 42 15.42 -6.44 -3.91
C ASN A 42 15.04 -7.43 -2.79
N LEU A 43 13.76 -7.50 -2.43
CA LEU A 43 13.22 -8.52 -1.53
C LEU A 43 12.98 -9.87 -2.22
N ASN A 44 13.59 -10.08 -3.39
CA ASN A 44 13.48 -11.29 -4.19
C ASN A 44 12.06 -11.58 -4.74
N ALA A 45 11.21 -10.56 -4.88
CA ALA A 45 9.88 -10.75 -5.46
C ALA A 45 9.93 -10.78 -6.99
N GLU A 46 9.07 -11.59 -7.60
CA GLU A 46 8.69 -11.48 -9.01
C GLU A 46 7.55 -10.46 -9.10
N VAL A 47 7.82 -9.30 -9.71
CA VAL A 47 6.90 -8.17 -9.75
C VAL A 47 6.26 -8.03 -11.12
N ASN A 48 4.94 -8.06 -11.18
CA ASN A 48 4.17 -7.74 -12.38
C ASN A 48 3.25 -6.54 -12.10
N VAL A 49 3.33 -5.52 -12.94
CA VAL A 49 2.60 -4.26 -12.80
C VAL A 49 1.40 -4.28 -13.74
N PHE A 50 0.22 -4.08 -13.16
CA PHE A 50 -1.08 -4.04 -13.83
C PHE A 50 -1.67 -2.63 -13.73
N PRO A 51 -2.28 -2.11 -14.79
CA PRO A 51 -2.97 -0.82 -14.73
C PRO A 51 -4.23 -0.91 -13.84
N GLU A 52 -4.71 0.24 -13.34
CA GLU A 52 -5.88 0.34 -12.44
C GLU A 52 -7.18 -0.22 -13.03
N ASN A 53 -7.26 -0.32 -14.35
CA ASN A 53 -8.41 -0.85 -15.10
C ASN A 53 -8.23 -2.28 -15.60
N THR A 54 -7.24 -3.01 -15.08
CA THR A 54 -7.00 -4.41 -15.45
C THR A 54 -8.16 -5.31 -15.04
N SER A 55 -8.30 -6.45 -15.73
CA SER A 55 -9.27 -7.46 -15.35
C SER A 55 -8.76 -8.31 -14.18
N ILE A 56 -9.68 -8.89 -13.39
CA ILE A 56 -9.31 -9.85 -12.34
C ILE A 56 -8.74 -11.13 -12.93
N GLU A 57 -9.17 -11.50 -14.13
CA GLU A 57 -8.68 -12.66 -14.87
C GLU A 57 -7.20 -12.53 -15.21
N ASP A 58 -6.74 -11.35 -15.65
CA ASP A 58 -5.33 -11.09 -15.94
C ASP A 58 -4.45 -11.23 -14.70
N ILE A 59 -4.95 -10.77 -13.55
CA ILE A 59 -4.27 -10.91 -12.27
C ILE A 59 -4.22 -12.39 -11.85
N ASN A 60 -5.35 -13.10 -11.97
CA ASN A 60 -5.42 -14.53 -11.63
C ASN A 60 -4.51 -15.39 -12.53
N ASN A 61 -4.36 -15.03 -13.80
CA ASN A 61 -3.45 -15.73 -14.73
C ASN A 61 -1.99 -15.60 -14.29
N PHE A 62 -1.62 -14.51 -13.66
CA PHE A 62 -0.29 -14.33 -13.07
C PHE A 62 -0.09 -15.20 -11.82
N LYS A 63 -1.16 -15.62 -11.14
CA LYS A 63 -1.15 -16.41 -9.88
C LYS A 63 -0.30 -15.73 -8.81
N PRO A 64 -0.66 -14.52 -8.36
CA PRO A 64 0.12 -13.80 -7.37
C PRO A 64 0.02 -14.44 -5.98
N ASP A 65 1.12 -14.35 -5.22
CA ASP A 65 1.16 -14.69 -3.80
C ASP A 65 0.73 -13.51 -2.93
N GLY A 66 0.75 -12.28 -3.47
CA GLY A 66 0.31 -11.06 -2.80
C GLY A 66 -0.05 -9.95 -3.79
N ILE A 67 -0.88 -9.03 -3.32
CA ILE A 67 -1.31 -7.82 -4.05
C ILE A 67 -0.67 -6.60 -3.42
N PHE A 68 -0.16 -5.72 -4.24
CA PHE A 68 0.33 -4.42 -3.82
C PHE A 68 -0.47 -3.30 -4.51
N LEU A 69 -1.20 -2.51 -3.72
CA LEU A 69 -1.88 -1.31 -4.18
C LEU A 69 -0.92 -0.13 -4.06
N SER A 70 -0.52 0.43 -5.19
CA SER A 70 0.56 1.42 -5.21
C SER A 70 0.15 2.77 -4.62
N ASN A 71 1.14 3.61 -4.40
CA ASN A 71 0.92 5.05 -4.26
C ASN A 71 0.40 5.64 -5.57
N GLY A 72 -0.20 6.82 -5.49
CA GLY A 72 -0.67 7.56 -6.66
C GLY A 72 -1.22 8.93 -6.29
N PRO A 73 -1.46 9.78 -7.27
CA PRO A 73 -2.07 11.09 -7.09
C PRO A 73 -3.60 11.01 -7.01
N GLY A 74 -4.22 12.11 -6.59
CA GLY A 74 -5.65 12.31 -6.71
C GLY A 74 -6.43 12.07 -5.43
N ASP A 75 -7.76 12.07 -5.57
CA ASP A 75 -8.70 11.84 -4.50
C ASP A 75 -8.96 10.33 -4.36
N PRO A 76 -8.71 9.76 -3.16
CA PRO A 76 -8.93 8.32 -2.94
C PRO A 76 -10.38 7.88 -3.18
N SER A 77 -11.35 8.70 -2.77
CA SER A 77 -12.78 8.36 -2.95
C SER A 77 -13.17 8.33 -4.43
N ALA A 78 -12.68 9.27 -5.22
CA ALA A 78 -12.90 9.27 -6.66
C ALA A 78 -12.21 8.09 -7.36
N THR A 79 -11.04 7.70 -6.90
CA THR A 79 -10.30 6.54 -7.42
C THR A 79 -11.02 5.25 -7.04
N GLU A 80 -11.46 5.11 -5.78
CA GLU A 80 -12.21 3.93 -5.31
C GLU A 80 -13.45 3.66 -6.15
N ILE A 81 -14.25 4.70 -6.46
CA ILE A 81 -15.45 4.57 -7.31
C ILE A 81 -15.10 3.93 -8.67
N LYS A 82 -13.99 4.33 -9.28
CA LYS A 82 -13.54 3.79 -10.59
C LYS A 82 -13.11 2.34 -10.52
N CYS A 83 -12.37 1.97 -9.47
CA CYS A 83 -11.76 0.63 -9.35
C CYS A 83 -12.48 -0.30 -8.35
N ARG A 84 -13.64 0.09 -7.81
CA ARG A 84 -14.41 -0.66 -6.81
C ARG A 84 -14.62 -2.13 -7.16
N LYS A 85 -14.99 -2.41 -8.42
CA LYS A 85 -15.19 -3.79 -8.88
C LYS A 85 -13.90 -4.61 -8.78
N LEU A 86 -12.79 -4.03 -9.21
CA LEU A 86 -11.48 -4.68 -9.13
C LEU A 86 -11.08 -4.90 -7.66
N LEU A 87 -11.16 -3.86 -6.82
CA LEU A 87 -10.82 -3.95 -5.39
C LEU A 87 -11.64 -5.04 -4.69
N SER A 88 -12.95 -5.04 -4.90
CA SER A 88 -13.83 -6.06 -4.34
C SER A 88 -13.43 -7.48 -4.77
N ALA A 89 -13.07 -7.68 -6.03
CA ALA A 89 -12.61 -8.97 -6.53
C ALA A 89 -11.23 -9.35 -5.94
N LEU A 90 -10.31 -8.40 -5.80
CA LEU A 90 -8.99 -8.64 -5.20
C LEU A 90 -9.08 -9.12 -3.75
N PHE A 91 -9.95 -8.53 -2.93
CA PHE A 91 -10.13 -8.95 -1.53
C PHE A 91 -10.78 -10.33 -1.41
N GLN A 92 -11.51 -10.80 -2.43
CA GLN A 92 -12.06 -12.15 -2.46
C GLN A 92 -11.02 -13.25 -2.74
N LEU A 93 -9.84 -12.90 -3.27
CA LEU A 93 -8.77 -13.87 -3.54
C LEU A 93 -8.16 -14.47 -2.27
N LYS A 94 -8.39 -13.87 -1.09
CA LYS A 94 -7.87 -14.33 0.22
C LYS A 94 -6.34 -14.46 0.26
N ILE A 95 -5.64 -13.63 -0.49
CA ILE A 95 -4.20 -13.48 -0.45
C ILE A 95 -3.83 -12.13 0.19
N PRO A 96 -2.63 -11.98 0.76
CA PRO A 96 -2.22 -10.73 1.39
C PRO A 96 -2.33 -9.53 0.45
N VAL A 97 -2.90 -8.44 0.96
CA VAL A 97 -2.98 -7.15 0.25
C VAL A 97 -2.25 -6.10 1.07
N PHE A 98 -1.36 -5.36 0.45
CA PHE A 98 -0.63 -4.26 1.05
C PHE A 98 -0.81 -2.99 0.21
N GLY A 99 -0.98 -1.85 0.86
CA GLY A 99 -1.18 -0.56 0.19
C GLY A 99 -0.29 0.54 0.74
N ILE A 100 0.19 1.42 -0.13
CA ILE A 100 0.93 2.64 0.25
C ILE A 100 0.19 3.88 -0.24
N CYS A 101 0.08 4.90 0.62
CA CYS A 101 -0.53 6.20 0.31
C CYS A 101 -1.98 6.01 -0.19
N ILE A 102 -2.28 6.31 -1.47
CA ILE A 102 -3.62 6.07 -2.00
C ILE A 102 -4.03 4.61 -1.90
N GLY A 103 -3.12 3.65 -2.08
CA GLY A 103 -3.40 2.22 -1.90
C GLY A 103 -3.83 1.86 -0.49
N HIS A 104 -3.22 2.45 0.54
CA HIS A 104 -3.64 2.32 1.94
C HIS A 104 -5.05 2.88 2.16
N GLN A 105 -5.34 4.06 1.58
CA GLN A 105 -6.66 4.69 1.68
C GLN A 105 -7.74 3.90 0.93
N LEU A 106 -7.42 3.31 -0.22
CA LEU A 106 -8.32 2.43 -0.97
C LEU A 106 -8.68 1.17 -0.18
N ILE A 107 -7.75 0.61 0.59
CA ILE A 107 -8.05 -0.48 1.53
C ILE A 107 -9.08 -0.01 2.55
N GLY A 108 -8.86 1.12 3.23
CA GLY A 108 -9.81 1.66 4.21
C GLY A 108 -11.20 1.88 3.60
N LEU A 109 -11.28 2.54 2.44
CA LEU A 109 -12.53 2.78 1.71
C LEU A 109 -13.25 1.48 1.34
N SER A 110 -12.53 0.46 0.90
CA SER A 110 -13.11 -0.84 0.50
C SER A 110 -13.76 -1.60 1.67
N PHE A 111 -13.32 -1.33 2.89
CA PHE A 111 -13.92 -1.86 4.11
C PHE A 111 -14.97 -0.93 4.75
N GLY A 112 -15.25 0.22 4.14
CA GLY A 112 -16.33 1.13 4.57
C GLY A 112 -15.88 2.35 5.36
N ALA A 113 -14.57 2.56 5.56
CA ALA A 113 -14.05 3.80 6.09
C ALA A 113 -14.27 4.96 5.09
N LYS A 114 -14.12 6.18 5.56
CA LYS A 114 -14.12 7.40 4.74
C LYS A 114 -12.72 8.01 4.70
N THR A 115 -12.49 8.88 3.75
CA THR A 115 -11.26 9.67 3.67
C THR A 115 -11.57 11.16 3.69
N ASN A 116 -10.72 11.92 4.36
CA ASN A 116 -10.80 13.37 4.48
C ASN A 116 -9.57 14.02 3.84
N LYS A 117 -9.79 15.13 3.13
CA LYS A 117 -8.69 15.96 2.66
C LYS A 117 -8.10 16.70 3.85
N MET A 118 -6.78 16.61 4.01
CA MET A 118 -6.05 17.31 5.07
C MET A 118 -5.94 18.81 4.75
N SER A 119 -5.99 19.66 5.78
CA SER A 119 -5.73 21.10 5.64
C SER A 119 -4.30 21.38 5.18
N GLN A 120 -3.36 20.64 5.76
CA GLN A 120 -1.95 20.57 5.35
C GLN A 120 -1.58 19.11 5.21
N GLY A 121 -1.24 18.70 3.98
CA GLY A 121 -0.78 17.34 3.76
C GLY A 121 0.61 17.10 4.34
N HIS A 122 0.94 15.86 4.64
CA HIS A 122 2.28 15.47 5.08
C HIS A 122 3.23 15.37 3.87
N ARG A 123 4.34 16.09 3.94
CA ARG A 123 5.38 16.12 2.89
C ARG A 123 6.75 16.22 3.52
N GLY A 124 7.56 15.18 3.39
CA GLY A 124 8.91 15.14 3.91
C GLY A 124 9.38 13.74 4.29
N ALA A 125 10.67 13.64 4.59
CA ALA A 125 11.32 12.37 4.97
C ALA A 125 11.54 12.24 6.49
N ASN A 126 10.91 13.08 7.29
CA ASN A 126 11.13 13.18 8.74
C ASN A 126 9.83 13.18 9.55
N HIS A 127 8.78 12.55 9.06
CA HIS A 127 7.53 12.43 9.78
C HIS A 127 7.61 11.35 10.87
N HIS A 128 7.33 11.75 12.10
CA HIS A 128 7.35 10.87 13.25
C HIS A 128 6.00 10.16 13.39
N VAL A 129 6.04 8.85 13.37
CA VAL A 129 4.86 8.00 13.44
C VAL A 129 5.00 7.04 14.63
N LYS A 130 3.94 6.93 15.42
CA LYS A 130 3.87 5.97 16.51
C LYS A 130 3.36 4.63 16.00
N ASN A 131 4.20 3.61 16.07
CA ASN A 131 3.76 2.22 15.93
C ASN A 131 3.09 1.78 17.23
N ILE A 132 1.78 1.55 17.18
CA ILE A 132 0.95 1.28 18.36
C ILE A 132 1.30 -0.07 18.98
N PHE A 133 1.50 -1.11 18.15
CA PHE A 133 1.79 -2.46 18.63
C PHE A 133 3.17 -2.61 19.25
N LYS A 134 4.16 -1.97 18.65
CA LYS A 134 5.56 -2.02 19.15
C LYS A 134 5.83 -0.95 20.20
N ASN A 135 4.90 -0.01 20.42
CA ASN A 135 5.07 1.19 21.26
C ASN A 135 6.39 1.93 20.97
N LYS A 136 6.70 2.10 19.70
CA LYS A 136 7.92 2.76 19.20
C LYS A 136 7.58 3.90 18.27
N VAL A 137 8.46 4.88 18.21
CA VAL A 137 8.42 5.96 17.22
C VAL A 137 9.30 5.56 16.05
N GLU A 138 8.74 5.67 14.85
CA GLU A 138 9.41 5.41 13.59
C GLU A 138 9.45 6.71 12.78
N ILE A 139 10.54 6.96 12.07
CA ILE A 139 10.67 8.11 11.18
C ILE A 139 10.32 7.63 9.78
N THR A 140 9.33 8.28 9.16
CA THR A 140 8.79 7.90 7.87
C THR A 140 8.91 8.99 6.83
N SER A 141 8.97 8.60 5.56
CA SER A 141 8.86 9.50 4.43
C SER A 141 7.41 9.52 3.97
N GLN A 142 6.81 10.71 3.94
CA GLN A 142 5.41 10.90 3.59
C GLN A 142 5.23 11.92 2.47
N ASN A 143 4.23 11.68 1.63
CA ASN A 143 3.78 12.63 0.61
C ASN A 143 2.31 12.35 0.28
N HIS A 144 1.40 12.79 1.14
CA HIS A 144 -0.05 12.63 0.96
C HIS A 144 -0.81 13.86 1.43
N GLY A 145 -2.00 14.08 0.86
CA GLY A 145 -2.92 15.17 1.21
C GLY A 145 -4.29 14.68 1.68
N TYR A 146 -4.47 13.37 1.82
CA TYR A 146 -5.68 12.73 2.32
C TYR A 146 -5.33 11.77 3.46
N GLN A 147 -6.26 11.57 4.38
CA GLN A 147 -6.16 10.63 5.47
C GLN A 147 -7.44 9.80 5.59
N ILE A 148 -7.35 8.64 6.24
CA ILE A 148 -8.53 7.89 6.66
C ILE A 148 -9.15 8.60 7.85
N ASP A 149 -10.46 8.78 7.82
CA ASP A 149 -11.24 9.36 8.91
C ASP A 149 -11.39 8.34 10.04
N LEU A 150 -10.82 8.66 11.20
CA LEU A 150 -10.83 7.79 12.37
C LEU A 150 -12.26 7.46 12.84
N ASP A 151 -13.17 8.46 12.81
CA ASP A 151 -14.55 8.29 13.27
C ASP A 151 -15.36 7.35 12.36
N SER A 152 -14.88 7.12 11.14
CA SER A 152 -15.52 6.23 10.19
C SER A 152 -14.91 4.83 10.13
N LEU A 153 -13.85 4.56 10.92
CA LEU A 153 -13.12 3.31 10.83
C LEU A 153 -13.99 2.14 11.31
N PRO A 154 -14.25 1.12 10.46
CA PRO A 154 -15.08 -0.02 10.84
C PRO A 154 -14.33 -0.95 11.81
N ASN A 155 -15.07 -1.68 12.65
CA ASN A 155 -14.52 -2.57 13.68
C ASN A 155 -13.61 -3.69 13.15
N CYS A 156 -13.68 -4.00 11.86
CA CYS A 156 -12.81 -5.00 11.22
C CYS A 156 -11.42 -4.46 10.87
N LEU A 157 -11.19 -3.15 11.01
CA LEU A 157 -9.90 -2.51 10.78
C LEU A 157 -9.32 -1.99 12.09
N GLU A 158 -8.05 -2.28 12.33
CA GLU A 158 -7.30 -1.76 13.47
C GLU A 158 -6.27 -0.72 13.02
N VAL A 159 -6.15 0.38 13.78
CA VAL A 159 -5.07 1.36 13.58
C VAL A 159 -3.75 0.78 14.06
N THR A 160 -2.75 0.76 13.21
CA THR A 160 -1.41 0.27 13.54
C THR A 160 -0.41 1.38 13.79
N HIS A 161 -0.59 2.52 13.10
CA HIS A 161 0.31 3.66 13.17
C HIS A 161 -0.48 4.97 13.17
N THR A 162 -0.02 5.94 13.96
CA THR A 162 -0.57 7.30 14.00
C THR A 162 0.55 8.33 13.91
N SER A 163 0.28 9.45 13.25
CA SER A 163 1.16 10.61 13.22
C SER A 163 1.28 11.22 14.62
N LEU A 164 2.50 11.59 15.01
CA LEU A 164 2.73 12.34 16.25
C LEU A 164 2.46 13.85 16.12
N PHE A 165 2.19 14.35 14.91
CA PHE A 165 1.92 15.75 14.67
C PHE A 165 0.43 16.11 14.83
N ASP A 166 -0.45 15.26 14.31
CA ASP A 166 -1.88 15.56 14.21
C ASP A 166 -2.79 14.36 14.50
N ASN A 167 -2.22 13.24 14.95
CA ASN A 167 -2.89 11.96 15.24
C ASN A 167 -3.61 11.33 14.05
N SER A 168 -3.30 11.76 12.81
CA SER A 168 -3.82 11.11 11.61
C SER A 168 -3.44 9.63 11.54
N ILE A 169 -4.29 8.83 10.90
CA ILE A 169 -4.04 7.40 10.70
C ILE A 169 -2.99 7.22 9.59
N GLU A 170 -1.86 6.63 9.96
CA GLU A 170 -0.75 6.34 9.04
C GLU A 170 -0.61 4.85 8.70
N GLY A 171 -1.35 4.01 9.36
CA GLY A 171 -1.41 2.59 9.07
C GLY A 171 -2.62 1.91 9.68
N ILE A 172 -3.17 0.97 8.91
CA ILE A 172 -4.28 0.10 9.31
C ILE A 172 -3.94 -1.36 9.01
N ARG A 173 -4.63 -2.27 9.67
CA ARG A 173 -4.68 -3.70 9.32
C ARG A 173 -6.10 -4.26 9.47
N HIS A 174 -6.37 -5.30 8.69
CA HIS A 174 -7.59 -6.13 8.76
C HIS A 174 -7.24 -7.50 9.36
#